data_d977f6c684d94ca367d53e70765873b4
#
_entry.id   d977f6c684d94ca367d53e70765873b4
#
_cell.length_a   1.000
_cell.length_b   1.000
_cell.length_c   1.000
_cell.angle_alpha   90.00
_cell.angle_beta   90.00
_cell.angle_gamma   90.00
#
_symmetry.space_group_name_H-M   'P 1'
#
loop_
_entity.id
_entity.type
_entity.pdbx_description
1 polymer ?
#
loop_
_entity_poly.entity_id
_entity_poly.type
_entity_poly.pdbx_seq_one_letter_code
_entity_poly.pdbx_strand_id
1 'polypeptide(L)'
;MKRITPTLRSSAAFLFCSAVAFSGSATIYKSGRNRAVFPADVAATTAYKIAQLDSKSCLAELDRRQIPYQLEAEAPGVKTPVRLKGSIGDVRFFTGAAGADREKTPYEVLDCRLVVALDEWKQVLSAHGVSDIVFSSGWRPAKLPGDAPQGKRHSGALALDVHAFRLKSGGELVVERDFHGRLDAPVCGPDSVMPAPPTPEARELRSIVCSTAELRIFQSILTPNYDIHHANHFHLEVTPNVRWFILS
;
A
#
# COMPACT_ATOMS: atom_id res chain seq x y z
N MET A 1 -9.94 17.65 -72.52
CA MET A 1 -10.39 17.16 -71.19
C MET A 1 -9.19 16.98 -70.28
N LYS A 2 -8.90 17.97 -69.42
CA LYS A 2 -7.81 17.92 -68.44
C LYS A 2 -8.37 17.51 -67.09
N ARG A 3 -7.88 16.41 -66.50
CA ARG A 3 -8.25 15.96 -65.13
C ARG A 3 -7.39 16.73 -64.14
N ILE A 4 -8.04 17.39 -63.18
CA ILE A 4 -7.41 18.07 -62.06
C ILE A 4 -7.51 17.11 -60.87
N THR A 5 -6.33 16.73 -60.34
CA THR A 5 -6.23 15.95 -59.07
C THR A 5 -6.10 16.93 -57.89
N PRO A 6 -6.84 16.77 -56.80
CA PRO A 6 -6.66 17.57 -55.59
C PRO A 6 -5.57 16.96 -54.72
N THR A 7 -4.59 17.77 -54.34
CA THR A 7 -3.56 17.47 -53.35
C THR A 7 -4.13 17.66 -51.93
N LEU A 8 -4.20 16.57 -51.16
CA LEU A 8 -4.47 16.62 -49.72
C LEU A 8 -3.25 17.15 -49.00
N ARG A 9 -3.36 18.32 -48.37
CA ARG A 9 -2.39 18.81 -47.38
C ARG A 9 -2.74 18.19 -46.02
N SER A 10 -1.86 17.32 -45.52
CA SER A 10 -1.92 16.76 -44.15
C SER A 10 -1.28 17.79 -43.19
N SER A 11 -2.11 18.41 -42.36
CA SER A 11 -1.64 19.23 -41.25
C SER A 11 -1.42 18.35 -40.05
N ALA A 12 -0.16 18.04 -39.75
CA ALA A 12 0.21 17.38 -38.49
C ALA A 12 0.18 18.41 -37.34
N ALA A 13 -0.81 18.31 -36.49
CA ALA A 13 -0.85 19.07 -35.25
C ALA A 13 0.07 18.39 -34.21
N PHE A 14 1.20 18.99 -33.93
CA PHE A 14 2.07 18.60 -32.83
C PHE A 14 1.42 19.05 -31.52
N LEU A 15 0.87 18.12 -30.74
CA LEU A 15 0.52 18.34 -29.34
C LEU A 15 1.83 18.38 -28.52
N PHE A 16 2.22 19.57 -28.11
CA PHE A 16 3.23 19.75 -27.07
C PHE A 16 2.64 19.34 -25.71
N CYS A 17 2.96 18.13 -25.26
CA CYS A 17 2.69 17.70 -23.89
C CYS A 17 3.76 18.35 -23.00
N SER A 18 3.42 19.48 -22.36
CA SER A 18 4.29 20.14 -21.38
C SER A 18 4.34 19.29 -20.12
N ALA A 19 5.39 18.49 -19.96
CA ALA A 19 5.70 17.81 -18.71
C ALA A 19 6.09 18.88 -17.67
N VAL A 20 5.18 19.18 -16.74
CA VAL A 20 5.50 19.97 -15.56
C VAL A 20 6.33 19.11 -14.62
N ALA A 21 7.65 19.29 -14.67
CA ALA A 21 8.56 18.67 -13.72
C ALA A 21 8.38 19.37 -12.36
N PHE A 22 7.69 18.73 -11.42
CA PHE A 22 7.68 19.15 -10.03
C PHE A 22 9.03 18.81 -9.38
N SER A 23 9.96 19.76 -9.38
CA SER A 23 11.21 19.68 -8.63
C SER A 23 10.96 20.05 -7.17
N GLY A 24 10.29 19.18 -6.42
CA GLY A 24 10.25 19.27 -4.96
C GLY A 24 11.52 18.65 -4.38
N SER A 25 12.44 19.46 -3.85
CA SER A 25 13.62 18.95 -3.14
C SER A 25 13.17 18.20 -1.89
N ALA A 26 13.22 16.87 -1.93
CA ALA A 26 13.01 16.03 -0.75
C ALA A 26 14.31 15.97 0.06
N THR A 27 14.27 16.35 1.32
CA THR A 27 15.40 16.18 2.23
C THR A 27 15.46 14.73 2.69
N ILE A 28 16.50 14.00 2.30
CA ILE A 28 16.72 12.61 2.73
C ILE A 28 17.50 12.64 4.04
N TYR A 29 16.89 12.20 5.11
CA TYR A 29 17.57 12.02 6.39
C TYR A 29 18.14 10.59 6.46
N LYS A 30 19.45 10.45 6.38
CA LYS A 30 20.15 9.18 6.63
C LYS A 30 20.36 9.02 8.13
N SER A 31 19.50 8.28 8.78
CA SER A 31 19.73 7.82 10.15
C SER A 31 19.60 6.29 10.13
N GLY A 32 20.71 5.59 10.20
CA GLY A 32 20.75 4.13 10.31
C GLY A 32 20.00 3.41 9.16
N ARG A 33 19.25 2.36 9.50
CA ARG A 33 18.49 1.51 8.56
C ARG A 33 17.27 2.18 7.94
N ASN A 34 16.84 3.34 8.44
CA ASN A 34 15.60 3.99 8.02
C ASN A 34 15.87 5.16 7.08
N ARG A 35 15.49 5.03 5.82
CA ARG A 35 15.51 6.13 4.84
C ARG A 35 14.19 6.88 4.89
N ALA A 36 13.99 7.71 5.91
CA ALA A 36 12.84 8.59 5.96
C ALA A 36 12.98 9.74 4.94
N VAL A 37 11.96 9.95 4.14
CA VAL A 37 11.85 11.07 3.20
C VAL A 37 10.82 12.06 3.73
N PHE A 38 11.15 13.34 3.72
CA PHE A 38 10.30 14.44 4.18
C PHE A 38 9.91 15.32 2.98
N PRO A 39 8.85 14.99 2.24
CA PRO A 39 8.44 15.81 1.11
C PRO A 39 7.90 17.16 1.59
N ALA A 40 8.23 18.23 0.85
CA ALA A 40 7.74 19.56 1.17
C ALA A 40 6.20 19.67 1.10
N ASP A 41 5.59 18.87 0.21
CA ASP A 41 4.16 18.83 -0.09
C ASP A 41 3.42 17.71 0.67
N VAL A 42 3.96 17.23 1.79
CA VAL A 42 3.40 16.08 2.53
C VAL A 42 1.90 16.19 2.79
N ALA A 43 1.41 17.39 3.11
CA ALA A 43 -0.01 17.62 3.39
C ALA A 43 -0.93 17.39 2.16
N ALA A 44 -0.37 17.44 0.95
CA ALA A 44 -1.11 17.17 -0.28
C ALA A 44 -1.20 15.68 -0.59
N THR A 45 -0.36 14.83 0.04
CA THR A 45 -0.31 13.39 -0.25
C THR A 45 -1.55 12.65 0.22
N THR A 46 -1.89 11.57 -0.48
CA THR A 46 -3.01 10.68 -0.14
C THR A 46 -2.87 10.12 1.26
N ALA A 47 -1.70 9.59 1.63
CA ALA A 47 -1.44 9.04 2.95
C ALA A 47 -1.69 10.05 4.07
N TYR A 48 -1.23 11.30 3.92
CA TYR A 48 -1.43 12.33 4.94
C TYR A 48 -2.92 12.66 5.12
N LYS A 49 -3.65 12.87 4.02
CA LYS A 49 -5.09 13.17 4.06
C LYS A 49 -5.88 12.04 4.73
N ILE A 50 -5.63 10.79 4.36
CA ILE A 50 -6.26 9.62 4.95
C ILE A 50 -5.96 9.54 6.45
N ALA A 51 -4.70 9.71 6.84
CA ALA A 51 -4.28 9.62 8.24
C ALA A 51 -4.95 10.65 9.16
N GLN A 52 -5.42 11.79 8.64
CA GLN A 52 -6.10 12.84 9.39
C GLN A 52 -7.62 12.64 9.51
N LEU A 53 -8.23 11.67 8.82
CA LEU A 53 -9.67 11.45 8.89
C LEU A 53 -10.12 11.18 10.33
N ASP A 54 -11.17 11.85 10.76
CA ASP A 54 -11.91 11.48 11.96
C ASP A 54 -12.86 10.31 11.68
N SER A 55 -13.46 9.74 12.72
CA SER A 55 -14.33 8.57 12.56
C SER A 55 -15.51 8.82 11.63
N LYS A 56 -16.16 9.98 11.77
CA LYS A 56 -17.33 10.33 10.95
C LYS A 56 -16.97 10.48 9.48
N SER A 57 -15.94 11.26 9.20
CA SER A 57 -15.46 11.49 7.83
C SER A 57 -14.92 10.21 7.20
N CYS A 58 -14.26 9.36 7.99
CA CYS A 58 -13.74 8.09 7.51
C CYS A 58 -14.86 7.12 7.11
N LEU A 59 -15.88 6.94 7.95
CA LEU A 59 -17.02 6.09 7.63
C LEU A 59 -17.79 6.62 6.41
N ALA A 60 -17.97 7.93 6.31
CA ALA A 60 -18.58 8.55 5.14
C ALA A 60 -17.78 8.27 3.84
N GLU A 61 -16.44 8.17 3.93
CA GLU A 61 -15.62 7.75 2.79
C GLU A 61 -15.85 6.28 2.42
N LEU A 62 -15.97 5.36 3.39
CA LEU A 62 -16.29 3.96 3.10
C LEU A 62 -17.64 3.83 2.40
N ASP A 63 -18.66 4.54 2.91
CA ASP A 63 -20.01 4.54 2.33
C ASP A 63 -20.01 5.10 0.90
N ARG A 64 -19.36 6.25 0.69
CA ARG A 64 -19.23 6.89 -0.64
C ARG A 64 -18.53 6.00 -1.66
N ARG A 65 -17.53 5.22 -1.20
CA ARG A 65 -16.77 4.27 -2.02
C ARG A 65 -17.47 2.91 -2.16
N GLN A 66 -18.61 2.73 -1.51
CA GLN A 66 -19.38 1.48 -1.51
C GLN A 66 -18.55 0.27 -1.03
N ILE A 67 -17.69 0.48 -0.05
CA ILE A 67 -16.87 -0.58 0.55
C ILE A 67 -17.74 -1.35 1.55
N PRO A 68 -17.91 -2.67 1.40
CA PRO A 68 -18.72 -3.46 2.33
C PRO A 68 -17.95 -3.68 3.64
N TYR A 69 -18.44 -3.12 4.74
CA TYR A 69 -17.85 -3.25 6.07
C TYR A 69 -18.89 -3.47 7.15
N GLN A 70 -18.41 -3.90 8.30
CA GLN A 70 -19.16 -3.97 9.57
C GLN A 70 -18.35 -3.25 10.64
N LEU A 71 -19.02 -2.44 11.47
CA LEU A 71 -18.40 -1.87 12.66
C LEU A 71 -18.10 -2.97 13.68
N GLU A 72 -16.94 -2.91 14.31
CA GLU A 72 -16.58 -3.77 15.43
C GLU A 72 -16.82 -3.03 16.75
N ALA A 73 -17.46 -3.72 17.71
CA ALA A 73 -17.84 -3.11 18.97
C ALA A 73 -16.65 -2.94 19.93
N GLU A 74 -15.70 -3.88 19.89
CA GLU A 74 -14.60 -3.96 20.84
C GLU A 74 -13.25 -4.15 20.15
N ALA A 75 -12.50 -3.06 20.02
CA ALA A 75 -11.10 -3.08 19.59
C ALA A 75 -10.33 -1.97 20.32
N PRO A 76 -9.93 -2.20 21.57
CA PRO A 76 -9.20 -1.21 22.36
C PRO A 76 -7.97 -0.68 21.64
N GLY A 77 -7.85 0.66 21.55
CA GLY A 77 -6.76 1.34 20.83
C GLY A 77 -7.04 1.61 19.35
N VAL A 78 -8.11 1.08 18.77
CA VAL A 78 -8.51 1.37 17.40
C VAL A 78 -9.54 2.49 17.39
N LYS A 79 -9.27 3.55 16.62
CA LYS A 79 -10.13 4.75 16.62
C LYS A 79 -11.51 4.49 15.98
N THR A 80 -11.52 3.75 14.88
CA THR A 80 -12.75 3.43 14.13
C THR A 80 -12.63 2.00 13.61
N PRO A 81 -12.89 1.01 14.48
CA PRO A 81 -12.66 -0.39 14.12
C PRO A 81 -13.75 -0.89 13.19
N VAL A 82 -13.32 -1.52 12.09
CA VAL A 82 -14.19 -2.12 11.07
C VAL A 82 -13.64 -3.47 10.65
N ARG A 83 -14.52 -4.30 10.10
CA ARG A 83 -14.18 -5.56 9.42
C ARG A 83 -14.73 -5.54 8.01
N LEU A 84 -13.94 -5.93 7.03
CA LEU A 84 -14.40 -6.07 5.65
C LEU A 84 -15.38 -7.24 5.51
N LYS A 85 -16.50 -7.00 4.84
CA LYS A 85 -17.54 -8.01 4.56
C LYS A 85 -17.57 -8.43 3.08
N GLY A 86 -16.59 -7.98 2.31
CA GLY A 86 -16.45 -8.30 0.89
C GLY A 86 -15.14 -7.77 0.32
N SER A 87 -15.07 -7.74 -1.00
CA SER A 87 -13.94 -7.19 -1.73
C SER A 87 -13.95 -5.67 -1.70
N ILE A 88 -12.78 -5.07 -1.85
CA ILE A 88 -12.61 -3.65 -2.18
C ILE A 88 -12.39 -3.58 -3.70
N GLY A 89 -13.41 -3.20 -4.44
CA GLY A 89 -13.43 -3.37 -5.90
C GLY A 89 -13.33 -4.86 -6.27
N ASP A 90 -12.32 -5.21 -7.04
CA ASP A 90 -12.04 -6.58 -7.50
C ASP A 90 -10.97 -7.31 -6.69
N VAL A 91 -10.52 -6.73 -5.55
CA VAL A 91 -9.48 -7.29 -4.69
C VAL A 91 -10.06 -7.69 -3.34
N ARG A 92 -9.81 -8.94 -2.92
CA ARG A 92 -10.18 -9.44 -1.59
C ARG A 92 -8.98 -9.33 -0.64
N PHE A 93 -9.27 -8.96 0.61
CA PHE A 93 -8.28 -8.88 1.69
C PHE A 93 -8.71 -9.83 2.80
N PHE A 94 -7.86 -10.78 3.16
CA PHE A 94 -8.18 -11.75 4.21
C PHE A 94 -6.93 -12.35 4.83
N THR A 95 -7.09 -12.89 6.06
CA THR A 95 -6.03 -13.69 6.70
C THR A 95 -6.05 -15.12 6.17
N GLY A 96 -5.00 -15.88 6.46
CA GLY A 96 -4.97 -17.32 6.15
C GLY A 96 -5.94 -18.17 6.97
N ALA A 97 -6.71 -17.57 7.91
CA ALA A 97 -7.72 -18.26 8.68
C ALA A 97 -8.88 -18.75 7.80
N ALA A 98 -9.46 -19.89 8.13
CA ALA A 98 -10.53 -20.52 7.36
C ALA A 98 -11.93 -20.14 7.88
N GLY A 99 -12.87 -19.90 6.96
CA GLY A 99 -14.31 -19.89 7.21
C GLY A 99 -14.74 -19.01 8.40
N ALA A 100 -15.49 -19.61 9.35
CA ALA A 100 -16.05 -18.95 10.51
C ALA A 100 -14.99 -18.34 11.48
N ASP A 101 -13.75 -18.79 11.41
CA ASP A 101 -12.68 -18.25 12.23
C ASP A 101 -12.29 -16.84 11.78
N ARG A 102 -12.49 -16.51 10.50
CA ARG A 102 -12.26 -15.16 9.98
C ARG A 102 -13.16 -14.11 10.62
N GLU A 103 -14.40 -14.45 10.94
CA GLU A 103 -15.35 -13.52 11.56
C GLU A 103 -15.00 -13.21 13.04
N LYS A 104 -14.27 -14.11 13.68
CA LYS A 104 -13.90 -14.03 15.11
C LYS A 104 -12.48 -13.56 15.35
N THR A 105 -11.59 -13.70 14.36
CA THR A 105 -10.18 -13.34 14.55
C THR A 105 -10.01 -11.83 14.72
N PRO A 106 -9.25 -11.38 15.72
CA PRO A 106 -8.92 -9.97 15.86
C PRO A 106 -8.05 -9.46 14.69
N TYR A 107 -7.34 -10.35 14.04
CA TYR A 107 -6.37 -10.00 12.98
C TYR A 107 -7.02 -9.42 11.72
N GLU A 108 -8.32 -9.61 11.50
CA GLU A 108 -9.09 -8.99 10.39
C GLU A 108 -9.83 -7.70 10.81
N VAL A 109 -9.63 -7.22 12.04
CA VAL A 109 -10.08 -5.89 12.43
C VAL A 109 -9.09 -4.86 11.91
N LEU A 110 -9.61 -3.84 11.24
CA LEU A 110 -8.84 -2.74 10.63
C LEU A 110 -9.37 -1.40 11.14
N ASP A 111 -8.51 -0.40 11.24
CA ASP A 111 -9.00 0.98 11.38
C ASP A 111 -9.58 1.44 10.04
N CYS A 112 -10.67 2.17 10.07
CA CYS A 112 -11.33 2.70 8.87
C CYS A 112 -10.34 3.41 7.93
N ARG A 113 -9.37 4.17 8.45
CA ARG A 113 -8.36 4.87 7.64
C ARG A 113 -7.46 3.92 6.87
N LEU A 114 -7.11 2.77 7.46
CA LEU A 114 -6.38 1.73 6.75
C LEU A 114 -7.23 1.18 5.60
N VAL A 115 -8.53 0.96 5.80
CA VAL A 115 -9.43 0.49 4.74
C VAL A 115 -9.52 1.48 3.59
N VAL A 116 -9.59 2.79 3.88
CA VAL A 116 -9.53 3.84 2.83
C VAL A 116 -8.20 3.77 2.06
N ALA A 117 -7.09 3.54 2.75
CA ALA A 117 -5.78 3.37 2.09
C ALA A 117 -5.72 2.11 1.22
N LEU A 118 -6.34 1.00 1.65
CA LEU A 118 -6.45 -0.23 0.85
C LEU A 118 -7.30 0.01 -0.42
N ASP A 119 -8.32 0.86 -0.34
CA ASP A 119 -9.11 1.24 -1.52
C ASP A 119 -8.29 2.06 -2.53
N GLU A 120 -7.45 2.96 -2.07
CA GLU A 120 -6.49 3.65 -2.95
C GLU A 120 -5.46 2.67 -3.55
N TRP A 121 -5.03 1.68 -2.77
CA TRP A 121 -4.04 0.69 -3.19
C TRP A 121 -4.58 -0.28 -4.26
N LYS A 122 -5.89 -0.54 -4.29
CA LYS A 122 -6.50 -1.47 -5.25
C LYS A 122 -6.14 -1.16 -6.71
N GLN A 123 -5.93 0.10 -7.08
CA GLN A 123 -5.55 0.47 -8.44
C GLN A 123 -4.17 -0.11 -8.84
N VAL A 124 -3.20 -0.10 -7.92
CA VAL A 124 -1.90 -0.76 -8.12
C VAL A 124 -2.11 -2.26 -8.24
N LEU A 125 -2.85 -2.85 -7.28
CA LEU A 125 -3.09 -4.29 -7.24
C LEU A 125 -3.79 -4.79 -8.51
N SER A 126 -4.80 -4.08 -8.98
CA SER A 126 -5.51 -4.42 -10.22
C SER A 126 -4.63 -4.28 -11.46
N ALA A 127 -3.76 -3.26 -11.53
CA ALA A 127 -2.80 -3.08 -12.62
C ALA A 127 -1.79 -4.23 -12.69
N HIS A 128 -1.45 -4.84 -11.55
CA HIS A 128 -0.59 -6.02 -11.44
C HIS A 128 -1.38 -7.36 -11.48
N GLY A 129 -2.66 -7.32 -11.83
CA GLY A 129 -3.49 -8.53 -11.95
C GLY A 129 -3.75 -9.25 -10.64
N VAL A 130 -3.62 -8.59 -9.49
CA VAL A 130 -3.88 -9.19 -8.18
C VAL A 130 -5.39 -9.29 -7.94
N SER A 131 -5.84 -10.45 -7.47
CA SER A 131 -7.23 -10.71 -7.06
C SER A 131 -7.38 -10.78 -5.55
N ASP A 132 -6.33 -11.20 -4.84
CA ASP A 132 -6.40 -11.42 -3.41
C ASP A 132 -5.11 -11.01 -2.70
N ILE A 133 -5.26 -10.40 -1.55
CA ILE A 133 -4.20 -10.13 -0.59
C ILE A 133 -4.37 -11.05 0.60
N VAL A 134 -3.35 -11.87 0.86
CA VAL A 134 -3.27 -12.70 2.07
C VAL A 134 -2.36 -11.99 3.07
N PHE A 135 -2.91 -11.65 4.23
CA PHE A 135 -2.17 -10.97 5.30
C PHE A 135 -2.25 -11.76 6.62
N SER A 136 -1.35 -11.53 7.55
CA SER A 136 -1.39 -12.20 8.86
C SER A 136 -2.12 -11.39 9.92
N SER A 137 -1.99 -10.07 9.92
CA SER A 137 -2.59 -9.23 10.95
C SER A 137 -2.84 -7.80 10.50
N GLY A 138 -4.05 -7.33 10.80
CA GLY A 138 -4.38 -5.93 10.94
C GLY A 138 -4.23 -5.52 12.41
N TRP A 139 -5.24 -5.81 13.25
CA TRP A 139 -5.18 -5.50 14.67
C TRP A 139 -4.48 -6.57 15.50
N ARG A 140 -3.51 -6.14 16.29
CA ARG A 140 -2.88 -6.92 17.37
C ARG A 140 -3.04 -6.16 18.68
N PRO A 141 -3.92 -6.59 19.59
CA PRO A 141 -4.05 -5.93 20.89
C PRO A 141 -2.71 -5.88 21.60
N ALA A 142 -2.35 -4.70 22.14
CA ALA A 142 -1.17 -4.58 23.00
C ALA A 142 -1.37 -5.40 24.28
N LYS A 143 -0.50 -6.37 24.51
CA LYS A 143 -0.60 -7.31 25.64
C LYS A 143 0.48 -7.09 26.69
N LEU A 144 1.62 -6.52 26.31
CA LEU A 144 2.80 -6.43 27.15
C LEU A 144 3.34 -4.99 27.22
N PRO A 145 3.99 -4.62 28.34
CA PRO A 145 4.81 -3.41 28.39
C PRO A 145 5.89 -3.49 27.30
N GLY A 146 5.98 -2.47 26.46
CA GLY A 146 6.91 -2.43 25.31
C GLY A 146 6.28 -2.74 23.95
N ASP A 147 5.05 -3.24 23.91
CA ASP A 147 4.28 -3.29 22.66
C ASP A 147 4.07 -1.87 22.11
N ALA A 148 3.80 -1.78 20.81
CA ALA A 148 3.49 -0.49 20.20
C ALA A 148 2.39 0.23 20.98
N PRO A 149 2.52 1.55 21.25
CA PRO A 149 1.50 2.31 21.98
C PRO A 149 0.13 2.12 21.34
N GLN A 150 -0.90 2.07 22.20
CA GLN A 150 -2.29 2.00 21.71
C GLN A 150 -2.56 3.09 20.65
N GLY A 151 -3.32 2.73 19.61
CA GLY A 151 -3.65 3.65 18.53
C GLY A 151 -2.58 3.82 17.46
N LYS A 152 -1.50 3.02 17.48
CA LYS A 152 -0.43 3.04 16.48
C LYS A 152 -0.18 1.66 15.90
N ARG A 153 0.28 1.59 14.65
CA ARG A 153 0.62 0.35 13.98
C ARG A 153 -0.48 -0.71 14.13
N HIS A 154 -0.13 -1.95 14.46
CA HIS A 154 -1.08 -3.04 14.70
C HIS A 154 -1.95 -2.84 15.93
N SER A 155 -1.48 -2.20 17.00
CA SER A 155 -2.32 -1.93 18.17
C SER A 155 -3.41 -0.87 17.90
N GLY A 156 -3.26 -0.10 16.83
CA GLY A 156 -4.25 0.83 16.30
C GLY A 156 -4.97 0.31 15.05
N ALA A 157 -4.70 -0.94 14.62
CA ALA A 157 -5.19 -1.52 13.36
C ALA A 157 -4.86 -0.64 12.13
N LEU A 158 -3.75 0.10 12.18
CA LEU A 158 -3.29 1.02 11.14
C LEU A 158 -2.18 0.43 10.27
N ALA A 159 -1.82 -0.82 10.51
CA ALA A 159 -0.81 -1.56 9.77
C ALA A 159 -1.36 -2.89 9.26
N LEU A 160 -0.78 -3.37 8.15
CA LEU A 160 -1.10 -4.64 7.51
C LEU A 160 0.18 -5.39 7.17
N ASP A 161 0.31 -6.64 7.63
CA ASP A 161 1.42 -7.53 7.30
C ASP A 161 1.02 -8.46 6.15
N VAL A 162 1.44 -8.13 4.94
CA VAL A 162 1.06 -8.83 3.69
C VAL A 162 2.06 -9.93 3.37
N HIS A 163 1.59 -11.17 3.31
CA HIS A 163 2.42 -12.35 3.04
C HIS A 163 2.36 -12.82 1.59
N ALA A 164 1.20 -12.69 0.94
CA ALA A 164 1.06 -13.17 -0.42
C ALA A 164 0.04 -12.38 -1.24
N PHE A 165 0.24 -12.44 -2.56
CA PHE A 165 -0.59 -11.83 -3.60
C PHE A 165 -1.06 -12.94 -4.53
N ARG A 166 -2.37 -13.21 -4.59
CA ARG A 166 -2.92 -14.15 -5.58
C ARG A 166 -3.28 -13.40 -6.86
N LEU A 167 -2.97 -14.01 -7.99
CA LEU A 167 -3.15 -13.40 -9.29
C LEU A 167 -4.43 -13.88 -9.98
N LYS A 168 -5.09 -13.00 -10.73
CA LYS A 168 -6.26 -13.34 -11.56
C LYS A 168 -5.97 -14.40 -12.62
N SER A 169 -4.73 -14.46 -13.08
CA SER A 169 -4.24 -15.47 -14.03
C SER A 169 -4.03 -16.86 -13.40
N GLY A 170 -4.20 -16.97 -12.09
CA GLY A 170 -3.77 -18.12 -11.30
C GLY A 170 -2.33 -17.93 -10.80
N GLY A 171 -1.97 -18.65 -9.76
CA GLY A 171 -0.69 -18.52 -9.10
C GLY A 171 -0.70 -17.52 -7.95
N GLU A 172 0.41 -17.49 -7.23
CA GLU A 172 0.57 -16.73 -6.01
C GLU A 172 2.03 -16.28 -5.87
N LEU A 173 2.21 -14.99 -5.57
CA LEU A 173 3.50 -14.42 -5.21
C LEU A 173 3.60 -14.42 -3.68
N VAL A 174 4.53 -15.18 -3.12
CA VAL A 174 4.73 -15.29 -1.67
C VAL A 174 5.98 -14.50 -1.28
N VAL A 175 5.82 -13.51 -0.40
CA VAL A 175 6.92 -12.58 -0.06
C VAL A 175 8.15 -13.32 0.46
N GLU A 176 7.99 -14.26 1.39
CA GLU A 176 9.09 -15.04 1.96
C GLU A 176 9.86 -15.84 0.90
N ARG A 177 9.14 -16.46 -0.04
CA ARG A 177 9.72 -17.32 -1.07
C ARG A 177 10.29 -16.53 -2.25
N ASP A 178 9.61 -15.48 -2.67
CA ASP A 178 9.79 -14.91 -4.00
C ASP A 178 10.46 -13.53 -4.01
N PHE A 179 10.55 -12.81 -2.89
CA PHE A 179 11.07 -11.44 -2.90
C PHE A 179 12.58 -11.36 -3.14
N HIS A 180 13.33 -12.33 -2.67
CA HIS A 180 14.80 -12.41 -2.80
C HIS A 180 15.49 -11.10 -2.41
N GLY A 181 15.17 -10.61 -1.20
CA GLY A 181 15.69 -9.36 -0.67
C GLY A 181 17.13 -9.44 -0.19
N ARG A 182 17.70 -8.26 0.06
CA ARG A 182 18.98 -8.08 0.72
C ARG A 182 18.85 -6.99 1.77
N LEU A 183 19.22 -7.29 3.02
CA LEU A 183 19.14 -6.33 4.12
C LEU A 183 19.84 -5.00 3.78
N ASP A 184 19.23 -3.91 4.21
CA ASP A 184 19.66 -2.52 4.01
C ASP A 184 19.75 -2.07 2.53
N ALA A 185 19.37 -2.91 1.56
CA ALA A 185 19.40 -2.55 0.14
C ALA A 185 18.18 -1.73 -0.27
N PRO A 186 18.35 -0.65 -1.08
CA PRO A 186 17.24 0.08 -1.64
C PRO A 186 16.38 -0.83 -2.53
N VAL A 187 15.05 -0.75 -2.36
CA VAL A 187 14.10 -1.55 -3.14
C VAL A 187 13.77 -0.86 -4.46
N CYS A 188 13.58 0.46 -4.43
CA CYS A 188 13.14 1.27 -5.57
C CYS A 188 14.08 2.41 -5.87
N GLY A 189 13.95 3.00 -7.06
CA GLY A 189 14.75 4.14 -7.50
C GLY A 189 16.05 3.73 -8.20
N PRO A 190 16.87 4.73 -8.59
CA PRO A 190 18.08 4.50 -9.41
C PRO A 190 19.15 3.66 -8.70
N ASP A 191 19.19 3.71 -7.37
CA ASP A 191 20.13 2.93 -6.56
C ASP A 191 19.57 1.57 -6.14
N SER A 192 18.41 1.15 -6.67
CA SER A 192 17.79 -0.10 -6.30
C SER A 192 18.67 -1.30 -6.64
N VAL A 193 18.68 -2.27 -5.74
CA VAL A 193 19.47 -3.49 -5.92
C VAL A 193 18.56 -4.58 -6.47
N MET A 194 18.95 -5.14 -7.62
CA MET A 194 18.20 -6.23 -8.23
C MET A 194 18.08 -7.44 -7.30
N PRO A 195 16.94 -8.16 -7.31
CA PRO A 195 16.80 -9.40 -6.54
C PRO A 195 17.81 -10.44 -7.02
N ALA A 196 18.22 -11.33 -6.10
CA ALA A 196 19.11 -12.43 -6.41
C ALA A 196 18.56 -13.73 -5.80
N PRO A 197 18.02 -14.65 -6.63
CA PRO A 197 17.95 -14.63 -8.09
C PRO A 197 16.89 -13.65 -8.65
N PRO A 198 17.08 -13.14 -9.87
CA PRO A 198 16.18 -12.16 -10.49
C PRO A 198 14.99 -12.85 -11.19
N THR A 199 14.19 -13.60 -10.43
CA THR A 199 13.02 -14.31 -10.96
C THR A 199 11.92 -13.34 -11.45
N PRO A 200 10.98 -13.77 -12.30
CA PRO A 200 9.81 -12.98 -12.67
C PRO A 200 9.00 -12.55 -11.45
N GLU A 201 8.78 -13.44 -10.49
CA GLU A 201 8.04 -13.21 -9.24
C GLU A 201 8.72 -12.15 -8.37
N ALA A 202 10.05 -12.21 -8.24
CA ALA A 202 10.82 -11.22 -7.49
C ALA A 202 10.73 -9.82 -8.11
N ARG A 203 10.74 -9.73 -9.43
CA ARG A 203 10.58 -8.47 -10.15
C ARG A 203 9.18 -7.92 -9.98
N GLU A 204 8.16 -8.78 -10.06
CA GLU A 204 6.76 -8.40 -9.91
C GLU A 204 6.48 -7.88 -8.50
N LEU A 205 6.92 -8.57 -7.43
CA LEU A 205 6.79 -8.10 -6.06
C LEU A 205 7.44 -6.72 -5.86
N ARG A 206 8.62 -6.49 -6.45
CA ARG A 206 9.28 -5.18 -6.39
C ARG A 206 8.53 -4.12 -7.17
N SER A 207 7.99 -4.47 -8.33
CA SER A 207 7.17 -3.57 -9.14
C SER A 207 5.93 -3.11 -8.37
N ILE A 208 5.23 -4.04 -7.71
CA ILE A 208 4.09 -3.73 -6.82
C ILE A 208 4.51 -2.75 -5.71
N VAL A 209 5.63 -3.04 -5.01
CA VAL A 209 6.13 -2.18 -3.93
C VAL A 209 6.47 -0.78 -4.45
N CYS A 210 7.17 -0.68 -5.58
CA CYS A 210 7.60 0.61 -6.12
C CYS A 210 6.42 1.44 -6.62
N SER A 211 5.47 0.83 -7.32
CA SER A 211 4.23 1.50 -7.74
C SER A 211 3.40 1.97 -6.52
N THR A 212 3.37 1.18 -5.44
CA THR A 212 2.71 1.57 -4.20
C THR A 212 3.38 2.78 -3.55
N ALA A 213 4.72 2.80 -3.53
CA ALA A 213 5.50 3.89 -2.94
C ALA A 213 5.35 5.20 -3.72
N GLU A 214 5.29 5.14 -5.05
CA GLU A 214 5.08 6.31 -5.93
C GLU A 214 3.77 7.02 -5.64
N LEU A 215 2.70 6.29 -5.34
CA LEU A 215 1.39 6.85 -5.02
C LEU A 215 1.31 7.45 -3.62
N ARG A 216 2.29 7.22 -2.75
CA ARG A 216 2.34 7.75 -1.37
C ARG A 216 1.03 7.50 -0.62
N ILE A 217 0.54 6.26 -0.67
CA ILE A 217 -0.68 5.82 0.01
C ILE A 217 -0.41 5.47 1.47
N PHE A 218 0.77 4.89 1.75
CA PHE A 218 1.22 4.50 3.09
C PHE A 218 2.42 5.34 3.51
N GLN A 219 2.49 5.72 4.78
CA GLN A 219 3.65 6.42 5.34
C GLN A 219 4.84 5.47 5.53
N SER A 220 4.58 4.20 5.78
CA SER A 220 5.63 3.20 5.94
C SER A 220 5.35 1.99 5.05
N ILE A 221 6.37 1.58 4.28
CA ILE A 221 6.41 0.35 3.51
C ILE A 221 7.73 -0.33 3.88
N LEU A 222 7.65 -1.38 4.70
CA LEU A 222 8.81 -2.19 5.07
C LEU A 222 8.76 -3.51 4.32
N THR A 223 9.89 -3.90 3.73
CA THR A 223 10.03 -5.11 2.94
C THR A 223 11.07 -6.05 3.60
N PRO A 224 11.32 -7.23 3.07
CA PRO A 224 12.39 -8.09 3.55
C PRO A 224 13.80 -7.47 3.53
N ASN A 225 13.97 -6.31 2.89
CA ASN A 225 15.23 -5.56 2.94
C ASN A 225 15.40 -4.76 4.24
N TYR A 226 14.33 -4.56 5.01
CA TYR A 226 14.37 -3.72 6.21
C TYR A 226 15.12 -4.40 7.38
N ASP A 227 14.62 -5.56 7.83
CA ASP A 227 15.25 -6.37 8.88
C ASP A 227 14.72 -7.82 8.85
N ILE A 228 15.28 -8.66 9.72
CA ILE A 228 14.95 -10.09 9.80
C ILE A 228 13.49 -10.34 10.22
N HIS A 229 12.87 -9.41 10.96
CA HIS A 229 11.48 -9.57 11.41
C HIS A 229 10.48 -9.34 10.27
N HIS A 230 10.92 -8.68 9.19
CA HIS A 230 10.14 -8.45 7.97
C HIS A 230 10.51 -9.40 6.83
N ALA A 231 11.30 -10.47 7.10
CA ALA A 231 11.79 -11.39 6.07
C ALA A 231 10.68 -12.08 5.26
N ASN A 232 9.48 -12.23 5.82
CA ASN A 232 8.37 -12.99 5.25
C ASN A 232 7.12 -12.19 4.87
N HIS A 233 7.16 -10.86 4.98
CA HIS A 233 6.00 -10.02 4.67
C HIS A 233 6.38 -8.59 4.28
N PHE A 234 5.44 -7.88 3.68
CA PHE A 234 5.47 -6.43 3.57
C PHE A 234 4.64 -5.82 4.68
N HIS A 235 5.24 -4.93 5.48
CA HIS A 235 4.52 -4.14 6.46
C HIS A 235 4.11 -2.81 5.85
N LEU A 236 2.81 -2.58 5.72
CA LEU A 236 2.22 -1.36 5.19
C LEU A 236 1.53 -0.59 6.32
N GLU A 237 1.79 0.71 6.47
CA GLU A 237 1.26 1.47 7.61
C GLU A 237 0.73 2.84 7.22
N VAL A 238 -0.44 3.19 7.76
CA VAL A 238 -0.99 4.55 7.82
C VAL A 238 -0.65 5.13 9.18
N THR A 239 0.21 6.17 9.22
CA THR A 239 0.68 6.77 10.48
C THR A 239 0.13 8.18 10.65
N PRO A 240 -0.78 8.41 11.62
CA PRO A 240 -1.28 9.76 11.90
C PRO A 240 -0.19 10.70 12.43
N ASN A 241 -0.33 12.00 12.09
CA ASN A 241 0.49 13.08 12.63
C ASN A 241 2.00 13.01 12.29
N VAL A 242 2.36 12.33 11.20
CA VAL A 242 3.75 12.30 10.72
C VAL A 242 3.89 13.02 9.38
N ARG A 243 5.09 13.51 9.10
CA ARG A 243 5.42 14.25 7.88
C ARG A 243 6.55 13.58 7.10
N TRP A 244 6.68 12.28 7.23
CA TRP A 244 7.71 11.48 6.58
C TRP A 244 7.10 10.26 5.89
N PHE A 245 7.88 9.69 4.96
CA PHE A 245 7.64 8.39 4.36
C PHE A 245 8.87 7.52 4.56
N ILE A 246 8.65 6.23 4.77
CA ILE A 246 9.72 5.21 4.83
C ILE A 246 9.42 4.15 3.78
N LEU A 247 10.43 3.88 2.96
CA LEU A 247 10.50 2.70 2.09
C LEU A 247 11.82 1.99 2.34
N SER A 248 11.76 0.75 2.79
CA SER A 248 12.95 -0.06 3.08
C SER A 248 12.72 -1.54 2.80
#